data_fce281a9bc3d89ce02ab339e25dbf8ff
#
_entry.id   fce281a9bc3d89ce02ab339e25dbf8ff
#
_cell.length_a   1.000
_cell.length_b   1.000
_cell.length_c   1.000
_cell.angle_alpha   90.00
_cell.angle_beta   90.00
_cell.angle_gamma   90.00
#
_symmetry.space_group_name_H-M   'P 1'
#
loop_
_entity.id
_entity.type
_entity.pdbx_description
1 polymer ?
#
loop_
_entity_poly.entity_id
_entity_poly.type
_entity_poly.pdbx_seq_one_letter_code
_entity_poly.pdbx_strand_id
1 'polypeptide(L)'
;MTEIGAWRVDRTDVPFHSRRNPERGEPTPIGGFYTQEDIREIVAYAADRQIEVIPEIDVPAHSNSALAAYPQLACPVVKDFVGVLPGLGGRNSEIIYCAGNDSVFTFLQ
;
A
#
# COMPACT_ATOMS: atom_id res chain seq x y z
N MET A 1 -9.21 0.60 0.84
CA MET A 1 -7.90 -0.04 0.50
C MET A 1 -7.97 -0.74 -0.85
N THR A 2 -8.85 -1.70 -1.04
CA THR A 2 -8.90 -2.57 -2.23
C THR A 2 -9.15 -1.86 -3.57
N GLU A 3 -9.90 -0.77 -3.59
CA GLU A 3 -10.23 -0.02 -4.81
C GLU A 3 -9.11 0.93 -5.28
N ILE A 4 -8.23 1.35 -4.38
CA ILE A 4 -7.14 2.29 -4.69
C ILE A 4 -5.79 1.68 -4.35
N GLY A 5 -5.58 1.30 -3.09
CA GLY A 5 -4.29 0.86 -2.58
C GLY A 5 -3.75 -0.44 -3.20
N ALA A 6 -4.63 -1.24 -3.82
CA ALA A 6 -4.25 -2.49 -4.48
C ALA A 6 -3.81 -2.30 -5.95
N TRP A 7 -3.90 -1.09 -6.50
CA TRP A 7 -3.70 -0.84 -7.93
C TRP A 7 -2.62 0.20 -8.19
N ARG A 8 -1.83 0.02 -9.25
CA ARG A 8 -0.72 0.90 -9.61
C ARG A 8 -0.57 1.04 -11.12
N VAL A 9 0.13 2.08 -11.53
CA VAL A 9 0.52 2.30 -12.93
C VAL A 9 1.43 1.18 -13.42
N ASP A 10 1.36 0.87 -14.71
CA ASP A 10 2.29 -0.07 -15.33
C ASP A 10 3.64 0.59 -15.57
N ARG A 11 4.69 0.00 -15.02
CA ARG A 11 6.11 0.36 -15.19
C ARG A 11 6.96 -0.90 -15.33
N THR A 12 6.37 -1.98 -15.82
CA THR A 12 7.03 -3.30 -15.91
C THR A 12 8.22 -3.29 -16.88
N ASP A 13 8.18 -2.41 -17.87
CA ASP A 13 9.24 -2.17 -18.85
C ASP A 13 10.40 -1.30 -18.34
N VAL A 14 10.25 -0.70 -17.15
CA VAL A 14 11.25 0.20 -16.55
C VAL A 14 11.92 -0.49 -15.35
N PRO A 15 13.28 -0.44 -15.23
CA PRO A 15 13.96 -0.96 -14.04
C PRO A 15 13.44 -0.36 -12.76
N PHE A 16 13.26 -1.18 -11.70
CA PHE A 16 12.57 -0.84 -10.47
C PHE A 16 13.02 0.49 -9.83
N HIS A 17 14.32 0.73 -9.79
CA HIS A 17 14.90 1.97 -9.21
C HIS A 17 14.72 3.22 -10.08
N SER A 18 14.36 3.04 -11.36
CA SER A 18 14.18 4.14 -12.32
C SER A 18 12.72 4.48 -12.59
N ARG A 19 11.79 3.78 -11.96
CA ARG A 19 10.35 4.00 -12.15
C ARG A 19 9.95 5.34 -11.56
N ARG A 20 9.36 6.19 -12.41
CA ARG A 20 8.79 7.47 -11.97
C ARG A 20 7.49 7.25 -11.19
N ASN A 21 7.18 8.18 -10.31
CA ASN A 21 5.92 8.19 -9.58
C ASN A 21 4.73 8.36 -10.54
N PRO A 22 3.52 7.92 -10.15
CA PRO A 22 2.32 8.12 -10.96
C PRO A 22 1.94 9.59 -11.07
N GLU A 23 1.31 9.95 -12.17
CA GLU A 23 0.71 11.26 -12.39
C GLU A 23 -0.80 11.19 -12.10
N ARG A 24 -1.39 12.36 -11.83
CA ARG A 24 -2.84 12.45 -11.56
C ARG A 24 -3.63 12.01 -12.81
N GLY A 25 -4.53 11.03 -12.64
CA GLY A 25 -5.36 10.48 -13.72
C GLY A 25 -4.67 9.45 -14.60
N GLU A 26 -3.44 9.07 -14.28
CA GLU A 26 -2.76 7.99 -14.99
C GLU A 26 -3.45 6.64 -14.71
N PRO A 27 -3.69 5.79 -15.74
CA PRO A 27 -4.32 4.48 -15.55
C PRO A 27 -3.51 3.56 -14.64
N THR A 28 -4.20 2.79 -13.80
CA THR A 28 -3.60 1.87 -12.83
C THR A 28 -4.03 0.41 -13.09
N PRO A 29 -3.60 -0.21 -14.21
CA PRO A 29 -4.07 -1.53 -14.61
C PRO A 29 -3.42 -2.70 -13.85
N ILE A 30 -2.35 -2.43 -13.10
CA ILE A 30 -1.56 -3.47 -12.42
C ILE A 30 -1.97 -3.56 -10.95
N GLY A 31 -2.40 -4.74 -10.52
CA GLY A 31 -2.72 -4.98 -9.12
C GLY A 31 -3.71 -6.12 -8.91
N GLY A 32 -4.23 -6.19 -7.70
CA GLY A 32 -5.19 -7.16 -7.23
C GLY A 32 -5.18 -7.25 -5.71
N PHE A 33 -6.14 -7.96 -5.16
CA PHE A 33 -6.24 -8.19 -3.71
C PHE A 33 -6.94 -9.53 -3.46
N TYR A 34 -6.70 -10.10 -2.31
CA TYR A 34 -7.47 -11.22 -1.80
C TYR A 34 -8.75 -10.72 -1.11
N THR A 35 -9.86 -11.39 -1.38
CA THR A 35 -11.10 -11.17 -0.61
C THR A 35 -10.95 -11.75 0.80
N GLN A 36 -11.85 -11.41 1.70
CA GLN A 36 -11.87 -12.03 3.01
C GLN A 36 -12.12 -13.55 2.95
N GLU A 37 -12.86 -14.01 1.94
CA GLU A 37 -13.12 -15.43 1.73
C GLU A 37 -11.87 -16.15 1.26
N ASP A 38 -11.12 -15.58 0.30
CA ASP A 38 -9.82 -16.11 -0.13
C ASP A 38 -8.86 -16.26 1.06
N ILE A 39 -8.82 -15.26 1.96
CA ILE A 39 -7.98 -15.33 3.16
C ILE A 39 -8.44 -16.45 4.11
N ARG A 40 -9.75 -16.62 4.31
CA ARG A 40 -10.27 -17.74 5.13
C ARG A 40 -9.89 -19.10 4.54
N GLU A 41 -9.99 -19.25 3.22
CA GLU A 41 -9.60 -20.47 2.52
C GLU A 41 -8.09 -20.73 2.68
N ILE A 42 -7.24 -19.70 2.49
CA ILE A 42 -5.79 -19.79 2.67
C ILE A 42 -5.45 -20.24 4.11
N VAL A 43 -6.09 -19.64 5.12
CA VAL A 43 -5.85 -19.98 6.53
C VAL A 43 -6.27 -21.42 6.81
N ALA A 44 -7.43 -21.86 6.33
CA ALA A 44 -7.91 -23.23 6.50
C ALA A 44 -6.98 -24.25 5.82
N TYR A 45 -6.59 -23.95 4.57
CA TYR A 45 -5.66 -24.82 3.82
C TYR A 45 -4.29 -24.96 4.50
N ALA A 46 -3.79 -23.88 5.08
CA ALA A 46 -2.53 -23.88 5.83
C ALA A 46 -2.65 -24.67 7.13
N ALA A 47 -3.75 -24.49 7.87
CA ALA A 47 -4.02 -25.19 9.13
C ALA A 47 -4.06 -26.71 8.95
N ASP A 48 -4.68 -27.21 7.88
CA ASP A 48 -4.71 -28.64 7.53
C ASP A 48 -3.30 -29.23 7.30
N ARG A 49 -2.31 -28.36 7.09
CA ARG A 49 -0.90 -28.72 6.88
C ARG A 49 0.00 -28.34 8.06
N GLN A 50 -0.61 -27.97 9.17
CA GLN A 50 0.08 -27.54 10.39
C GLN A 50 0.97 -26.29 10.15
N ILE A 51 0.53 -25.40 9.23
CA ILE A 51 1.17 -24.12 8.93
C ILE A 51 0.32 -23.00 9.53
N GLU A 52 0.94 -22.14 10.33
CA GLU A 52 0.32 -20.94 10.85
C GLU A 52 0.50 -19.77 9.84
N VAL A 53 -0.57 -19.04 9.58
CA VAL A 53 -0.54 -17.82 8.76
C VAL A 53 -0.50 -16.61 9.69
N ILE A 54 0.61 -15.87 9.68
CA ILE A 54 0.81 -14.70 10.53
C ILE A 54 0.65 -13.44 9.65
N PRO A 55 -0.35 -12.58 9.89
CA PRO A 55 -0.48 -11.32 9.18
C PRO A 55 0.59 -10.34 9.63
N GLU A 56 1.16 -9.60 8.68
CA GLU A 56 2.13 -8.53 8.93
C GLU A 56 1.57 -7.17 8.46
N ILE A 57 1.65 -6.17 9.32
CA ILE A 57 1.31 -4.78 9.01
C ILE A 57 2.50 -3.91 9.38
N ASP A 58 3.13 -3.32 8.37
CA ASP A 58 4.32 -2.49 8.56
C ASP A 58 3.93 -1.02 8.83
N VAL A 59 4.47 -0.45 9.88
CA VAL A 59 4.24 0.93 10.31
C VAL A 59 5.53 1.54 10.91
N PRO A 60 5.77 2.84 10.75
CA PRO A 60 5.02 3.83 9.98
C PRO A 60 5.38 3.83 8.48
N ALA A 61 6.47 3.14 8.11
CA ALA A 61 6.97 3.05 6.74
C ALA A 61 6.20 1.98 5.91
N HIS A 62 6.58 1.83 4.64
CA HIS A 62 5.98 0.90 3.66
C HIS A 62 4.44 0.99 3.54
N SER A 63 3.88 2.13 3.93
CA SER A 63 2.44 2.37 4.07
C SER A 63 1.83 3.07 2.85
N ASN A 64 2.59 3.24 1.76
CA ASN A 64 2.16 4.02 0.60
C ASN A 64 0.82 3.57 0.01
N SER A 65 0.57 2.28 -0.09
CA SER A 65 -0.70 1.75 -0.61
C SER A 65 -1.91 2.14 0.27
N ALA A 66 -1.72 2.14 1.58
CA ALA A 66 -2.75 2.61 2.52
C ALA A 66 -2.94 4.13 2.42
N LEU A 67 -1.85 4.90 2.33
CA LEU A 67 -1.90 6.35 2.21
C LEU A 67 -2.43 6.80 0.85
N ALA A 68 -2.29 6.01 -0.21
CA ALA A 68 -2.95 6.25 -1.49
C ALA A 68 -4.48 6.23 -1.36
N ALA A 69 -5.00 5.33 -0.50
CA ALA A 69 -6.43 5.22 -0.23
C ALA A 69 -6.91 6.21 0.85
N TYR A 70 -6.05 6.57 1.79
CA TYR A 70 -6.36 7.43 2.95
C TYR A 70 -5.30 8.53 3.12
N PRO A 71 -5.21 9.49 2.20
CA PRO A 71 -4.14 10.50 2.18
C PRO A 71 -4.14 11.41 3.42
N GLN A 72 -5.26 11.53 4.12
CA GLN A 72 -5.36 12.28 5.37
C GLN A 72 -4.55 11.69 6.53
N LEU A 73 -4.05 10.45 6.39
CA LEU A 73 -3.19 9.80 7.40
C LEU A 73 -1.71 10.11 7.19
N ALA A 74 -1.34 10.71 6.05
CA ALA A 74 0.02 11.18 5.80
C ALA A 74 0.32 12.49 6.55
N CYS A 75 1.61 12.77 6.77
CA CYS A 75 2.01 14.05 7.31
C CYS A 75 1.72 15.21 6.32
N PRO A 76 1.35 16.41 6.81
CA PRO A 76 1.00 17.54 5.94
C PRO A 76 2.12 18.04 5.02
N VAL A 77 3.37 17.65 5.30
CA VAL A 77 4.53 17.98 4.46
C VAL A 77 4.56 17.19 3.14
N VAL A 78 3.79 16.11 3.05
CA VAL A 78 3.68 15.26 1.86
C VAL A 78 2.53 15.79 0.99
N LYS A 79 2.80 16.83 0.20
CA LYS A 79 1.72 17.57 -0.49
C LYS A 79 1.32 17.02 -1.87
N ASP A 80 2.23 16.35 -2.57
CA ASP A 80 2.05 16.01 -3.99
C ASP A 80 2.08 14.50 -4.25
N PHE A 81 1.68 13.74 -3.26
CA PHE A 81 1.59 12.31 -3.33
C PHE A 81 0.34 11.87 -4.11
N VAL A 82 0.53 11.05 -5.14
CA VAL A 82 -0.54 10.52 -5.99
C VAL A 82 -0.38 9.02 -6.16
N GLY A 83 -1.40 8.26 -5.77
CA GLY A 83 -1.50 6.84 -6.03
C GLY A 83 -0.44 5.94 -5.38
N VAL A 84 -0.43 4.68 -5.79
CA VAL A 84 0.51 3.67 -5.30
C VAL A 84 1.80 3.73 -6.09
N LEU A 85 2.94 3.81 -5.40
CA LEU A 85 4.25 3.90 -6.01
C LEU A 85 4.64 2.58 -6.70
N PRO A 86 5.09 2.64 -7.95
CA PRO A 86 5.44 1.43 -8.72
C PRO A 86 6.89 0.96 -8.48
N GLY A 87 7.66 1.69 -7.69
CA GLY A 87 9.08 1.40 -7.43
C GLY A 87 9.65 2.24 -6.30
N LEU A 88 10.98 2.29 -6.18
CA LEU A 88 11.71 3.06 -5.17
C LEU A 88 12.23 4.43 -5.68
N GLY A 89 11.77 4.88 -6.84
CA GLY A 89 12.15 6.20 -7.37
C GLY A 89 11.55 7.34 -6.55
N GLY A 90 12.30 8.44 -6.41
CA GLY A 90 11.84 9.64 -5.71
C GLY A 90 11.93 9.58 -4.18
N ARG A 91 11.25 10.52 -3.51
CA ARG A 91 11.25 10.68 -2.04
C ARG A 91 10.24 9.78 -1.35
N ASN A 92 10.32 8.48 -1.60
CA ASN A 92 9.33 7.52 -1.09
C ASN A 92 9.40 7.34 0.43
N SER A 93 10.57 7.63 1.04
CA SER A 93 10.77 7.59 2.49
C SER A 93 9.96 8.63 3.27
N GLU A 94 9.42 9.64 2.58
CA GLU A 94 8.59 10.67 3.19
C GLU A 94 7.09 10.29 3.21
N ILE A 95 6.71 9.22 2.49
CA ILE A 95 5.33 8.75 2.39
C ILE A 95 5.07 7.68 3.44
N ILE A 96 4.93 8.14 4.68
CA ILE A 96 4.71 7.32 5.86
C ILE A 96 3.51 7.82 6.65
N TYR A 97 2.95 6.97 7.52
CA TYR A 97 1.95 7.42 8.48
C TYR A 97 2.49 8.54 9.37
N CYS A 98 1.65 9.56 9.58
CA CYS A 98 2.03 10.70 10.42
C CYS A 98 1.92 10.36 11.90
N ALA A 99 3.04 10.21 12.60
CA ALA A 99 3.06 9.92 14.03
C ALA A 99 2.46 11.04 14.89
N GLY A 100 2.34 12.26 14.37
CA GLY A 100 1.69 13.38 15.03
C GLY A 100 0.19 13.51 14.74
N ASN A 101 -0.42 12.51 14.10
CA ASN A 101 -1.84 12.53 13.73
C ASN A 101 -2.60 11.41 14.46
N ASP A 102 -3.43 11.77 15.44
CA ASP A 102 -4.22 10.82 16.24
C ASP A 102 -5.13 9.92 15.40
N SER A 103 -5.57 10.39 14.22
CA SER A 103 -6.38 9.58 13.31
C SER A 103 -5.65 8.34 12.78
N VAL A 104 -4.32 8.36 12.75
CA VAL A 104 -3.51 7.19 12.38
C VAL A 104 -3.68 6.09 13.42
N PHE A 105 -3.61 6.42 14.70
CA PHE A 105 -3.76 5.46 15.78
C PHE A 105 -5.17 4.88 15.82
N THR A 106 -6.18 5.70 15.57
CA THR A 106 -7.59 5.24 15.45
C THR A 106 -7.78 4.29 14.26
N PHE A 107 -7.11 4.56 13.14
CA PHE A 107 -7.17 3.73 11.94
C PHE A 107 -6.50 2.36 12.12
N LEU A 108 -5.45 2.28 12.95
CA LEU A 108 -4.68 1.06 13.19
C LEU A 108 -5.25 0.17 14.33
N GLN A 109 -6.30 0.61 15.01
CA GLN A 109 -7.02 -0.14 16.06
C GLN A 109 -8.14 -1.00 15.47
#